data_30803dc03aa7bd9715eadc1694121fa8
#
_entry.id   30803dc03aa7bd9715eadc1694121fa8
#
_cell.length_a   1.000
_cell.length_b   1.000
_cell.length_c   1.000
_cell.angle_alpha   90.00
_cell.angle_beta   90.00
_cell.angle_gamma   90.00
#
_symmetry.space_group_name_H-M   'P 1'
#
loop_
_entity.id
_entity.type
_entity.pdbx_description
1 polymer ?
#
loop_
_entity_poly.entity_id
_entity_poly.type
_entity_poly.pdbx_seq_one_letter_code
_entity_poly.pdbx_strand_id
1 'polypeptide(L)'
;GMTHSPGFKGYIHDVGGPTANFRQPACKKQLQRGACPTRQCLFPSPCKNLIADHTDYLSLLRKLRKLPGVKKVFIRSGIRFEYLLADPSDTFFKELVRYHISGQLKVAPEHVSDQVLRVMGKPPHAVYQQFVEKYKRINEQEGMRQYVVPYLMSSHPGCTMEEAVRLAEYLRDTNHEPEQ
;
A
#
# COMPACT_ATOMS: atom_id res chain seq x y z
N GLY A 1 -20.22 2.64 -21.95
CA GLY A 1 -19.17 2.74 -20.93
C GLY A 1 -17.83 2.19 -21.47
N MET A 2 -16.78 2.23 -20.66
CA MET A 2 -15.40 1.83 -21.05
C MET A 2 -15.31 0.42 -21.67
N THR A 3 -16.10 -0.54 -21.15
CA THR A 3 -16.10 -1.93 -21.63
C THR A 3 -16.68 -2.12 -23.05
N HIS A 4 -17.32 -1.09 -23.59
CA HIS A 4 -17.88 -1.08 -24.96
C HIS A 4 -17.05 -0.22 -25.93
N SER A 5 -15.91 0.31 -25.50
CA SER A 5 -15.05 1.11 -26.37
C SER A 5 -14.32 0.21 -27.36
N PRO A 6 -14.24 0.61 -28.66
CA PRO A 6 -13.41 -0.08 -29.62
C PRO A 6 -11.96 -0.12 -29.12
N GLY A 7 -11.37 -1.31 -29.03
CA GLY A 7 -10.00 -1.49 -28.52
C GLY A 7 -9.89 -1.87 -27.03
N PHE A 8 -10.98 -1.93 -26.27
CA PHE A 8 -10.92 -2.46 -24.91
C PHE A 8 -10.59 -3.96 -24.93
N LYS A 9 -9.42 -4.33 -24.41
CA LYS A 9 -8.90 -5.71 -24.42
C LYS A 9 -9.27 -6.51 -23.15
N GLY A 10 -10.12 -5.96 -22.29
CA GLY A 10 -10.55 -6.61 -21.04
C GLY A 10 -9.68 -6.31 -19.83
N TYR A 11 -8.77 -5.35 -19.92
CA TYR A 11 -7.85 -5.01 -18.83
C TYR A 11 -8.18 -3.64 -18.24
N ILE A 12 -8.48 -3.60 -16.95
CA ILE A 12 -8.49 -2.37 -16.15
C ILE A 12 -7.10 -2.28 -15.53
N HIS A 13 -6.29 -1.36 -16.05
CA HIS A 13 -4.86 -1.33 -15.78
C HIS A 13 -4.51 -0.84 -14.38
N ASP A 14 -5.35 0.00 -13.77
CA ASP A 14 -5.09 0.49 -12.43
C ASP A 14 -6.36 0.98 -11.73
N VAL A 15 -6.59 0.46 -10.53
CA VAL A 15 -7.60 0.92 -9.58
C VAL A 15 -6.92 1.30 -8.25
N GLY A 16 -5.59 1.36 -8.26
CA GLY A 16 -4.76 1.69 -7.12
C GLY A 16 -4.55 3.18 -6.90
N GLY A 17 -3.62 3.47 -6.03
CA GLY A 17 -3.17 4.81 -5.64
C GLY A 17 -2.56 4.77 -4.26
N PRO A 18 -1.71 5.74 -3.88
CA PRO A 18 -1.00 5.74 -2.60
C PRO A 18 -1.90 5.59 -1.36
N THR A 19 -3.19 5.94 -1.50
CA THR A 19 -4.20 5.85 -0.44
C THR A 19 -5.51 5.21 -0.92
N ALA A 20 -5.49 4.51 -2.05
CA ALA A 20 -6.71 3.97 -2.66
C ALA A 20 -7.50 3.02 -1.75
N ASN A 21 -6.81 2.28 -0.90
CA ASN A 21 -7.43 1.39 0.07
C ASN A 21 -7.88 2.09 1.36
N PHE A 22 -7.51 3.36 1.59
CA PHE A 22 -7.94 4.14 2.76
C PHE A 22 -9.05 5.12 2.36
N ARG A 23 -10.21 4.59 2.00
CA ARG A 23 -11.32 5.33 1.38
C ARG A 23 -12.37 5.80 2.36
N GLN A 24 -12.53 5.10 3.46
CA GLN A 24 -13.57 5.35 4.46
C GLN A 24 -13.04 6.21 5.60
N PRO A 25 -13.91 6.91 6.32
CA PRO A 25 -13.53 7.57 7.57
C PRO A 25 -12.87 6.57 8.52
N ALA A 26 -11.74 6.98 9.10
CA ALA A 26 -10.90 6.10 9.90
C ALA A 26 -11.55 5.66 11.22
N CYS A 27 -12.59 6.39 11.70
CA CYS A 27 -13.31 6.06 12.93
C CYS A 27 -14.65 6.82 13.03
N LYS A 28 -15.48 6.41 13.97
CA LYS A 28 -16.79 7.07 14.22
C LYS A 28 -16.66 8.56 14.57
N LYS A 29 -15.58 8.97 15.27
CA LYS A 29 -15.35 10.38 15.59
C LYS A 29 -15.10 11.23 14.35
N GLN A 30 -14.42 10.68 13.37
CA GLN A 30 -14.14 11.37 12.12
C GLN A 30 -15.42 11.65 11.32
N LEU A 31 -16.39 10.75 11.37
CA LEU A 31 -17.72 10.97 10.75
C LEU A 31 -18.46 12.17 11.35
N GLN A 32 -18.29 12.42 12.65
CA GLN A 32 -19.02 13.47 13.36
C GLN A 32 -18.30 14.83 13.40
N ARG A 33 -16.95 14.79 13.52
CA ARG A 33 -16.14 15.97 13.84
C ARG A 33 -15.05 16.27 12.82
N GLY A 34 -14.95 15.49 11.73
CA GLY A 34 -13.85 15.59 10.77
C GLY A 34 -12.53 15.03 11.28
N ALA A 35 -11.44 15.41 10.62
CA ALA A 35 -10.10 14.93 10.95
C ALA A 35 -9.64 15.42 12.34
N CYS A 36 -8.88 14.58 13.04
CA CYS A 36 -8.29 14.95 14.33
C CYS A 36 -7.20 16.02 14.13
N PRO A 37 -7.24 17.14 14.84
CA PRO A 37 -6.24 18.19 14.67
C PRO A 37 -4.86 17.84 15.25
N THR A 38 -4.81 16.89 16.21
CA THR A 38 -3.60 16.61 16.99
C THR A 38 -2.98 15.25 16.72
N ARG A 39 -3.61 14.40 15.89
CA ARG A 39 -3.13 13.03 15.66
C ARG A 39 -3.49 12.52 14.27
N GLN A 40 -2.52 11.87 13.63
CA GLN A 40 -2.75 11.07 12.44
C GLN A 40 -3.24 9.66 12.82
N CYS A 41 -4.05 9.04 11.95
CA CYS A 41 -4.67 7.75 12.23
C CYS A 41 -3.69 6.57 12.27
N LEU A 42 -2.59 6.68 11.53
CA LEU A 42 -1.59 5.62 11.37
C LEU A 42 -0.19 5.98 11.89
N PHE A 43 0.00 7.22 12.38
CA PHE A 43 1.28 7.69 12.89
C PHE A 43 1.15 8.29 14.30
N PRO A 44 2.13 8.05 15.18
CA PRO A 44 3.32 7.19 15.07
C PRO A 44 3.00 5.69 15.13
N SER A 45 1.81 5.35 15.51
CA SER A 45 1.24 4.00 15.56
C SER A 45 -0.26 4.07 15.26
N PRO A 46 -0.91 2.98 14.85
CA PRO A 46 -2.34 2.96 14.63
C PRO A 46 -3.12 3.52 15.82
N CYS A 47 -4.06 4.41 15.53
CA CYS A 47 -4.92 5.02 16.55
C CYS A 47 -5.82 3.95 17.19
N LYS A 48 -6.04 3.99 18.50
CA LYS A 48 -6.93 3.07 19.22
C LYS A 48 -8.36 3.04 18.67
N ASN A 49 -8.80 4.14 18.06
CA ASN A 49 -10.14 4.24 17.46
C ASN A 49 -10.15 3.92 15.95
N LEU A 50 -9.00 3.56 15.38
CA LEU A 50 -8.91 3.21 13.96
C LEU A 50 -9.75 1.97 13.68
N ILE A 51 -10.62 2.08 12.69
CA ILE A 51 -11.35 0.95 12.11
C ILE A 51 -10.74 0.73 10.72
N ALA A 52 -9.80 -0.21 10.64
CA ALA A 52 -9.24 -0.59 9.36
C ALA A 52 -10.14 -1.64 8.72
N ASP A 53 -10.77 -1.27 7.61
CA ASP A 53 -11.73 -2.11 6.91
C ASP A 53 -11.61 -1.89 5.39
N HIS A 54 -11.38 -2.97 4.66
CA HIS A 54 -11.26 -2.98 3.21
C HIS A 54 -12.51 -3.50 2.51
N THR A 55 -13.61 -3.76 3.22
CA THR A 55 -14.81 -4.37 2.66
C THR A 55 -15.39 -3.58 1.49
N ASP A 56 -15.45 -2.24 1.60
CA ASP A 56 -15.94 -1.38 0.52
C ASP A 56 -15.03 -1.46 -0.72
N TYR A 57 -13.73 -1.36 -0.53
CA TYR A 57 -12.77 -1.42 -1.63
C TYR A 57 -12.75 -2.80 -2.30
N LEU A 58 -12.82 -3.86 -1.50
CA LEU A 58 -12.96 -5.23 -1.99
C LEU A 58 -14.25 -5.44 -2.77
N SER A 59 -15.36 -4.87 -2.29
CA SER A 59 -16.63 -4.90 -3.01
C SER A 59 -16.55 -4.23 -4.38
N LEU A 60 -15.88 -3.07 -4.45
CA LEU A 60 -15.62 -2.39 -5.72
C LEU A 60 -14.80 -3.28 -6.67
N LEU A 61 -13.68 -3.84 -6.21
CA LEU A 61 -12.82 -4.68 -7.03
C LEU A 61 -13.56 -5.93 -7.53
N ARG A 62 -14.38 -6.56 -6.67
CA ARG A 62 -15.21 -7.71 -7.05
C ARG A 62 -16.26 -7.34 -8.09
N LYS A 63 -16.89 -6.16 -7.98
CA LYS A 63 -17.82 -5.64 -8.99
C LYS A 63 -17.14 -5.41 -10.32
N LEU A 64 -15.97 -4.79 -10.31
CA LEU A 64 -15.20 -4.55 -11.54
C LEU A 64 -14.80 -5.85 -12.25
N ARG A 65 -14.40 -6.89 -11.49
CA ARG A 65 -14.08 -8.21 -12.06
C ARG A 65 -15.28 -8.91 -12.72
N LYS A 66 -16.50 -8.57 -12.29
CA LYS A 66 -17.75 -9.19 -12.80
C LYS A 66 -18.32 -8.45 -14.01
N LEU A 67 -17.77 -7.30 -14.40
CA LEU A 67 -18.26 -6.56 -15.57
C LEU A 67 -18.05 -7.37 -16.84
N PRO A 68 -19.05 -7.41 -17.75
CA PRO A 68 -18.91 -8.09 -19.04
C PRO A 68 -17.70 -7.55 -19.82
N GLY A 69 -16.90 -8.44 -20.38
CA GLY A 69 -15.69 -8.09 -21.13
C GLY A 69 -14.45 -7.78 -20.27
N VAL A 70 -14.55 -7.69 -18.95
CA VAL A 70 -13.38 -7.51 -18.08
C VAL A 70 -12.74 -8.85 -17.79
N LYS A 71 -11.46 -8.97 -18.09
CA LYS A 71 -10.62 -10.14 -17.85
C LYS A 71 -9.77 -10.00 -16.57
N LYS A 72 -9.22 -8.81 -16.35
CA LYS A 72 -8.33 -8.51 -15.21
C LYS A 72 -8.53 -7.08 -14.73
N VAL A 73 -8.39 -6.89 -13.43
CA VAL A 73 -8.42 -5.59 -12.75
C VAL A 73 -7.15 -5.49 -11.91
N PHE A 74 -6.28 -4.57 -12.26
CA PHE A 74 -4.98 -4.43 -11.60
C PHE A 74 -4.94 -3.24 -10.64
N ILE A 75 -4.05 -3.36 -9.66
CA ILE A 75 -3.60 -2.29 -8.78
C ILE A 75 -2.10 -2.11 -9.06
N ARG A 76 -1.72 -0.99 -9.69
CA ARG A 76 -0.35 -0.71 -10.14
C ARG A 76 0.29 0.49 -9.45
N SER A 77 -0.47 1.55 -9.22
CA SER A 77 0.02 2.77 -8.57
C SER A 77 0.16 2.64 -7.04
N GLY A 78 -0.07 1.45 -6.53
CA GLY A 78 0.18 1.11 -5.13
C GLY A 78 -1.05 1.16 -4.23
N ILE A 79 -0.77 0.94 -2.96
CA ILE A 79 -1.73 0.99 -1.85
C ILE A 79 -1.03 1.48 -0.60
N ARG A 80 -1.81 1.86 0.40
CA ARG A 80 -1.31 2.24 1.72
C ARG A 80 -1.08 0.98 2.57
N PHE A 81 0.18 0.55 2.67
CA PHE A 81 0.55 -0.74 3.27
C PHE A 81 0.31 -0.80 4.78
N GLU A 82 0.52 0.30 5.50
CA GLU A 82 0.29 0.37 6.94
C GLU A 82 -1.19 0.27 7.30
N TYR A 83 -2.08 0.76 6.44
CA TYR A 83 -3.52 0.58 6.62
C TYR A 83 -3.94 -0.87 6.32
N LEU A 84 -3.32 -1.49 5.32
CA LEU A 84 -3.53 -2.90 5.01
C LEU A 84 -3.11 -3.81 6.17
N LEU A 85 -1.98 -3.52 6.83
CA LEU A 85 -1.53 -4.25 8.02
C LEU A 85 -2.47 -4.09 9.22
N ALA A 86 -3.12 -2.93 9.34
CA ALA A 86 -4.03 -2.63 10.44
C ALA A 86 -5.39 -3.33 10.31
N ASP A 87 -5.71 -3.87 9.16
CA ASP A 87 -6.94 -4.66 8.97
C ASP A 87 -6.82 -6.00 9.68
N PRO A 88 -7.72 -6.33 10.62
CA PRO A 88 -7.69 -7.60 11.32
C PRO A 88 -8.05 -8.79 10.42
N SER A 89 -8.66 -8.53 9.25
CA SER A 89 -9.03 -9.55 8.27
C SER A 89 -7.99 -9.67 7.16
N ASP A 90 -7.53 -10.87 6.88
CA ASP A 90 -6.63 -11.13 5.74
C ASP A 90 -7.38 -11.31 4.40
N THR A 91 -8.70 -11.22 4.39
CA THR A 91 -9.51 -11.47 3.19
C THR A 91 -9.13 -10.57 2.03
N PHE A 92 -9.04 -9.25 2.28
CA PHE A 92 -8.63 -8.30 1.24
C PHE A 92 -7.19 -8.56 0.79
N PHE A 93 -6.27 -8.80 1.71
CA PHE A 93 -4.86 -9.04 1.39
C PHE A 93 -4.68 -10.27 0.49
N LYS A 94 -5.37 -11.35 0.78
CA LYS A 94 -5.35 -12.58 -0.05
C LYS A 94 -5.94 -12.34 -1.44
N GLU A 95 -7.09 -11.67 -1.54
CA GLU A 95 -7.69 -11.35 -2.85
C GLU A 95 -6.85 -10.36 -3.66
N LEU A 96 -6.22 -9.39 -3.00
CA LEU A 96 -5.27 -8.47 -3.63
C LEU A 96 -4.15 -9.25 -4.32
N VAL A 97 -3.46 -10.11 -3.60
CA VAL A 97 -2.37 -10.94 -4.12
C VAL A 97 -2.86 -11.86 -5.23
N ARG A 98 -3.98 -12.53 -5.04
CA ARG A 98 -4.49 -13.55 -5.97
C ARG A 98 -5.00 -12.98 -7.29
N TYR A 99 -5.61 -11.78 -7.27
CA TYR A 99 -6.37 -11.28 -8.43
C TYR A 99 -5.91 -9.95 -8.99
N HIS A 100 -5.22 -9.12 -8.20
CA HIS A 100 -5.05 -7.70 -8.53
C HIS A 100 -3.60 -7.26 -8.74
N ILE A 101 -2.62 -8.10 -8.44
CA ILE A 101 -1.20 -7.80 -8.61
C ILE A 101 -0.66 -8.55 -9.83
N SER A 102 -0.01 -7.81 -10.74
CA SER A 102 0.55 -8.35 -11.99
C SER A 102 2.05 -8.70 -11.88
N GLY A 103 2.51 -9.12 -10.70
CA GLY A 103 3.91 -9.46 -10.43
C GLY A 103 4.60 -8.51 -9.46
N GLN A 104 4.21 -7.24 -9.42
CA GLN A 104 4.81 -6.24 -8.53
C GLN A 104 3.74 -5.42 -7.81
N LEU A 105 3.92 -5.23 -6.50
CA LEU A 105 3.12 -4.31 -5.69
C LEU A 105 3.97 -3.12 -5.28
N LYS A 106 3.56 -1.93 -5.66
CA LYS A 106 4.22 -0.68 -5.28
C LYS A 106 3.69 -0.18 -3.94
N VAL A 107 4.59 0.20 -3.05
CA VAL A 107 4.28 0.81 -1.75
C VAL A 107 5.28 1.92 -1.44
N ALA A 108 4.92 2.86 -0.59
CA ALA A 108 5.73 4.04 -0.31
C ALA A 108 6.19 4.07 1.16
N PRO A 109 7.21 3.26 1.55
CA PRO A 109 7.83 3.37 2.87
C PRO A 109 8.63 4.65 3.05
N GLU A 110 9.05 5.30 1.98
CA GLU A 110 9.72 6.60 1.86
C GLU A 110 11.18 6.62 2.32
N HIS A 111 11.53 6.01 3.43
CA HIS A 111 12.89 5.97 3.97
C HIS A 111 13.10 4.75 4.88
N VAL A 112 14.36 4.50 5.27
CA VAL A 112 14.74 3.43 6.21
C VAL A 112 15.16 3.96 7.59
N SER A 113 15.44 5.26 7.70
CA SER A 113 15.75 5.92 8.97
C SER A 113 14.46 6.31 9.69
N ASP A 114 14.27 5.83 10.91
CA ASP A 114 13.12 6.18 11.75
C ASP A 114 13.11 7.67 12.13
N GLN A 115 14.26 8.32 12.17
CA GLN A 115 14.35 9.75 12.41
C GLN A 115 13.74 10.54 11.25
N VAL A 116 14.09 10.20 10.01
CA VAL A 116 13.54 10.81 8.80
C VAL A 116 12.05 10.50 8.68
N LEU A 117 11.66 9.23 8.87
CA LEU A 117 10.26 8.79 8.83
C LEU A 117 9.38 9.55 9.84
N ARG A 118 9.92 9.83 11.02
CA ARG A 118 9.21 10.63 12.04
C ARG A 118 8.95 12.06 11.56
N VAL A 119 9.93 12.70 10.93
CA VAL A 119 9.76 14.03 10.34
C VAL A 119 8.75 14.02 9.20
N MET A 120 8.72 12.97 8.39
CA MET A 120 7.74 12.75 7.33
C MET A 120 6.33 12.43 7.85
N GLY A 121 6.16 12.11 9.13
CA GLY A 121 4.89 11.61 9.68
C GLY A 121 4.54 10.20 9.18
N LYS A 122 5.55 9.39 8.92
CA LYS A 122 5.44 7.99 8.46
C LYS A 122 5.72 7.02 9.61
N PRO A 123 5.12 5.82 9.56
CA PRO A 123 5.41 4.79 10.57
C PRO A 123 6.88 4.36 10.52
N PRO A 124 7.40 3.78 11.63
CA PRO A 124 8.77 3.26 11.69
C PRO A 124 9.04 2.22 10.59
N HIS A 125 10.29 2.10 10.18
CA HIS A 125 10.71 1.15 9.14
C HIS A 125 10.33 -0.31 9.46
N ALA A 126 10.31 -0.68 10.74
CA ALA A 126 9.86 -2.00 11.18
C ALA A 126 8.44 -2.36 10.70
N VAL A 127 7.55 -1.38 10.53
CA VAL A 127 6.19 -1.60 10.00
C VAL A 127 6.25 -2.03 8.53
N TYR A 128 7.14 -1.45 7.75
CA TYR A 128 7.37 -1.87 6.37
C TYR A 128 7.94 -3.30 6.29
N GLN A 129 8.90 -3.63 7.17
CA GLN A 129 9.45 -4.99 7.25
C GLN A 129 8.36 -6.02 7.57
N GLN A 130 7.50 -5.75 8.55
CA GLN A 130 6.34 -6.61 8.87
C GLN A 130 5.41 -6.78 7.66
N PHE A 131 5.20 -5.72 6.89
CA PHE A 131 4.39 -5.79 5.67
C PHE A 131 5.04 -6.72 4.64
N VAL A 132 6.33 -6.58 4.37
CA VAL A 132 7.06 -7.42 3.40
C VAL A 132 7.01 -8.89 3.80
N GLU A 133 7.22 -9.21 5.08
CA GLU A 133 7.13 -10.58 5.60
C GLU A 133 5.71 -11.15 5.43
N LYS A 134 4.69 -10.36 5.78
CA LYS A 134 3.29 -10.79 5.60
C LYS A 134 2.95 -10.99 4.13
N TYR A 135 3.40 -10.08 3.24
CA TYR A 135 3.20 -10.17 1.81
C TYR A 135 3.82 -11.44 1.23
N LYS A 136 5.07 -11.74 1.62
CA LYS A 136 5.77 -12.97 1.22
C LYS A 136 4.99 -14.22 1.65
N ARG A 137 4.58 -14.28 2.92
CA ARG A 137 3.81 -15.41 3.45
C ARG A 137 2.48 -15.61 2.71
N ILE A 138 1.75 -14.53 2.39
CA ILE A 138 0.50 -14.63 1.64
C ILE A 138 0.75 -15.06 0.19
N ASN A 139 1.83 -14.59 -0.45
CA ASN A 139 2.22 -15.07 -1.78
C ASN A 139 2.45 -16.58 -1.78
N GLU A 140 3.17 -17.11 -0.78
CA GLU A 140 3.39 -18.55 -0.63
C GLU A 140 2.08 -19.30 -0.43
N GLN A 141 1.17 -18.81 0.42
CA GLN A 141 -0.15 -19.41 0.65
C GLN A 141 -1.03 -19.44 -0.59
N GLU A 142 -0.97 -18.40 -1.41
CA GLU A 142 -1.76 -18.27 -2.64
C GLU A 142 -1.06 -18.83 -3.89
N GLY A 143 0.13 -19.42 -3.73
CA GLY A 143 0.92 -19.99 -4.83
C GLY A 143 1.39 -18.94 -5.84
N MET A 144 1.59 -17.72 -5.41
CA MET A 144 2.00 -16.59 -6.25
C MET A 144 3.48 -16.28 -6.08
N ARG A 145 4.08 -15.66 -7.09
CA ARG A 145 5.46 -15.15 -7.08
C ARG A 145 5.46 -13.68 -7.45
N GLN A 146 5.27 -12.85 -6.45
CA GLN A 146 5.18 -11.39 -6.64
C GLN A 146 6.20 -10.70 -5.75
N TYR A 147 6.59 -9.50 -6.14
CA TYR A 147 7.60 -8.69 -5.46
C TYR A 147 6.99 -7.39 -4.95
N VAL A 148 7.56 -6.86 -3.87
CA VAL A 148 7.28 -5.50 -3.39
C VAL A 148 8.29 -4.57 -4.02
N VAL A 149 7.83 -3.46 -4.58
CA VAL A 149 8.66 -2.37 -5.09
C VAL A 149 8.48 -1.17 -4.17
N PRO A 150 9.47 -0.85 -3.31
CA PRO A 150 9.40 0.30 -2.43
C PRO A 150 9.70 1.59 -3.19
N TYR A 151 8.86 2.61 -2.99
CA TYR A 151 9.21 4.00 -3.31
C TYR A 151 9.95 4.60 -2.12
N LEU A 152 11.16 5.07 -2.37
CA LEU A 152 12.04 5.67 -1.39
C LEU A 152 12.38 7.09 -1.82
N MET A 153 12.54 7.97 -0.85
CA MET A 153 12.85 9.38 -1.06
C MET A 153 14.17 9.70 -0.39
N SER A 154 15.14 10.15 -1.18
CA SER A 154 16.38 10.76 -0.67
C SER A 154 16.17 12.25 -0.45
N SER A 155 17.04 12.87 0.35
CA SER A 155 17.11 14.34 0.49
C SER A 155 15.84 15.03 1.03
N HIS A 156 15.01 14.32 1.80
CA HIS A 156 13.91 14.95 2.52
C HIS A 156 14.46 15.92 3.59
N PRO A 157 13.80 17.06 3.86
CA PRO A 157 14.15 17.91 5.00
C PRO A 157 14.26 17.10 6.30
N GLY A 158 15.40 17.19 6.99
CA GLY A 158 15.74 16.36 8.15
C GLY A 158 16.55 15.10 7.84
N CYS A 159 16.80 14.78 6.56
CA CYS A 159 17.73 13.73 6.15
C CYS A 159 19.17 14.25 6.18
N THR A 160 20.00 13.66 7.01
CA THR A 160 21.45 13.95 7.05
C THR A 160 22.20 13.08 6.03
N MET A 161 23.50 13.37 5.81
CA MET A 161 24.35 12.55 4.96
C MET A 161 24.43 11.10 5.47
N GLU A 162 24.51 10.90 6.79
CA GLU A 162 24.56 9.58 7.39
C GLU A 162 23.30 8.77 7.05
N GLU A 163 22.14 9.39 7.11
CA GLU A 163 20.86 8.72 6.79
C GLU A 163 20.70 8.44 5.30
N ALA A 164 21.26 9.31 4.45
CA ALA A 164 21.35 9.04 3.01
C ALA A 164 22.24 7.83 2.71
N VAL A 165 23.37 7.70 3.42
CA VAL A 165 24.26 6.53 3.32
C VAL A 165 23.54 5.27 3.78
N ARG A 166 22.83 5.29 4.90
CA ARG A 166 22.02 4.16 5.39
C ARG A 166 20.98 3.70 4.36
N LEU A 167 20.34 4.65 3.68
CA LEU A 167 19.40 4.33 2.61
C LEU A 167 20.10 3.63 1.44
N ALA A 168 21.27 4.13 1.02
CA ALA A 168 22.05 3.54 -0.06
C ALA A 168 22.54 2.12 0.30
N GLU A 169 23.01 1.91 1.53
CA GLU A 169 23.41 0.60 2.04
C GLU A 169 22.23 -0.38 2.04
N TYR A 170 21.06 0.05 2.50
CA TYR A 170 19.85 -0.77 2.49
C TYR A 170 19.46 -1.20 1.06
N LEU A 171 19.52 -0.29 0.08
CA LEU A 171 19.25 -0.59 -1.32
C LEU A 171 20.21 -1.63 -1.87
N ARG A 172 21.51 -1.47 -1.61
CA ARG A 172 22.53 -2.44 -1.99
C ARG A 172 22.28 -3.82 -1.38
N ASP A 173 22.01 -3.87 -0.07
CA ASP A 173 21.89 -5.12 0.68
C ASP A 173 20.60 -5.88 0.36
N THR A 174 19.57 -5.17 -0.10
CA THR A 174 18.29 -5.76 -0.51
C THR A 174 18.18 -5.98 -2.02
N ASN A 175 19.24 -5.72 -2.79
CA ASN A 175 19.25 -5.80 -4.27
C ASN A 175 18.12 -4.98 -4.94
N HIS A 176 17.76 -3.86 -4.34
CA HIS A 176 16.82 -2.91 -4.95
C HIS A 176 17.63 -1.90 -5.76
N GLU A 177 17.83 -2.18 -7.04
CA GLU A 177 18.42 -1.19 -7.95
C GLU A 177 17.37 -0.11 -8.26
N PRO A 178 17.70 1.19 -8.09
CA PRO A 178 16.81 2.27 -8.49
C PRO A 178 16.55 2.21 -10.00
N GLU A 179 15.31 2.35 -10.42
CA GLU A 179 15.00 2.60 -11.83
C GLU A 179 15.64 3.95 -12.22
N GLN A 180 16.43 3.96 -13.31
CA GLN A 180 17.06 5.17 -13.87
C GLN A 180 16.04 6.04 -14.56
#